data_48394e54ec9f68df39498e08cf731292
#
_entry.id   48394e54ec9f68df39498e08cf731292
#
_cell.length_a   1.000
_cell.length_b   1.000
_cell.length_c   1.000
_cell.angle_alpha   90.00
_cell.angle_beta   90.00
_cell.angle_gamma   90.00
#
_symmetry.space_group_name_H-M   'P 1'
#
loop_
_entity.id
_entity.type
_entity.pdbx_description
1 polymer ?
#
loop_
_entity_poly.entity_id
_entity_poly.type
_entity_poly.pdbx_seq_one_letter_code
_entity_poly.pdbx_strand_id
1 'polypeptide(L)'
;VDFLKKLPKPYVMLFDLHGMDERLRTHRQGLPAADFSVFYHLISIDRNTDIMLKVALSENDMHLPTITKLFPNANWYERETWEMFGMTFDGHPHLTRIMMPQTWTGHPLRKDYPARATEFDPFELTKAKQDLEMEALTFKPEDWGMKRGTENEDFMFLNLGPNHPSAHGAFRIILQLDGEEIVDCVPDIGYHHRG
;
A
#
# COMPACT_ATOMS: atom_id res chain seq x y z
N VAL A 1 18.80 -3.03 -5.71
CA VAL A 1 18.52 -2.37 -4.42
C VAL A 1 19.42 -2.96 -3.34
N ASP A 2 19.41 -4.28 -3.10
CA ASP A 2 20.24 -4.94 -2.07
C ASP A 2 21.74 -4.58 -2.14
N PHE A 3 22.31 -4.56 -3.34
CA PHE A 3 23.71 -4.13 -3.55
C PHE A 3 23.97 -2.71 -3.02
N LEU A 4 23.08 -1.76 -3.27
CA LEU A 4 23.25 -0.37 -2.83
C LEU A 4 23.21 -0.22 -1.32
N LYS A 5 22.47 -1.11 -0.64
CA LYS A 5 22.40 -1.16 0.83
C LYS A 5 23.66 -1.74 1.47
N LYS A 6 24.47 -2.51 0.71
CA LYS A 6 25.72 -3.16 1.19
C LYS A 6 26.99 -2.39 0.86
N LEU A 7 26.90 -1.23 0.24
CA LEU A 7 28.06 -0.38 -0.05
C LEU A 7 28.71 0.17 1.24
N PRO A 8 30.01 0.52 1.22
CA PRO A 8 30.69 1.15 2.37
C PRO A 8 30.02 2.43 2.88
N LYS A 9 29.38 3.20 1.99
CA LYS A 9 28.49 4.30 2.31
C LYS A 9 27.13 3.96 1.70
N PRO A 10 26.25 3.28 2.44
CA PRO A 10 25.08 2.67 1.88
C PRO A 10 23.96 3.69 1.57
N TYR A 11 23.04 3.28 0.71
CA TYR A 11 21.74 3.93 0.58
C TYR A 11 20.79 3.29 1.59
N VAL A 12 20.60 3.97 2.71
CA VAL A 12 19.92 3.43 3.90
C VAL A 12 18.43 3.74 3.95
N MET A 13 17.97 4.71 3.17
CA MET A 13 16.59 5.18 3.21
C MET A 13 15.92 4.98 1.85
N LEU A 14 14.80 4.29 1.85
CA LEU A 14 13.84 4.34 0.75
C LEU A 14 12.98 5.58 0.96
N PHE A 15 13.20 6.59 0.12
CA PHE A 15 12.46 7.84 0.18
C PHE A 15 11.10 7.71 -0.50
N ASP A 16 11.06 7.04 -1.65
CA ASP A 16 9.85 6.84 -2.42
C ASP A 16 9.94 5.58 -3.28
N LEU A 17 8.79 4.96 -3.55
CA LEU A 17 8.60 3.93 -4.53
C LEU A 17 7.25 4.15 -5.20
N HIS A 18 7.22 4.32 -6.51
CA HIS A 18 5.98 4.52 -7.24
C HIS A 18 5.99 3.84 -8.61
N GLY A 19 4.80 3.53 -9.09
CA GLY A 19 4.57 3.02 -10.44
C GLY A 19 4.25 4.12 -11.44
N MET A 20 4.41 3.80 -12.72
CA MET A 20 3.99 4.65 -13.84
C MET A 20 3.52 3.78 -15.00
N ASP A 21 2.39 4.15 -15.59
CA ASP A 21 1.93 3.65 -16.89
C ASP A 21 2.53 4.54 -18.00
N GLU A 22 3.43 3.97 -18.78
CA GLU A 22 4.17 4.69 -19.83
C GLU A 22 3.66 4.41 -21.25
N ARG A 23 2.60 3.62 -21.42
CA ARG A 23 2.10 3.18 -22.73
C ARG A 23 1.73 4.32 -23.68
N LEU A 24 1.34 5.49 -23.16
CA LEU A 24 1.02 6.68 -23.94
C LEU A 24 2.15 7.71 -23.98
N ARG A 25 3.31 7.39 -23.42
CA ARG A 25 4.43 8.32 -23.30
C ARG A 25 5.43 8.16 -24.46
N THR A 26 5.87 9.28 -25.02
CA THR A 26 7.01 9.28 -25.93
C THR A 26 8.30 9.16 -25.12
N HIS A 27 9.02 8.06 -25.28
CA HIS A 27 10.30 7.85 -24.60
C HIS A 27 11.41 8.69 -25.26
N ARG A 28 12.33 9.21 -24.43
CA ARG A 28 13.54 9.87 -24.95
C ARG A 28 14.43 8.83 -25.64
N GLN A 29 15.10 9.25 -26.70
CA GLN A 29 16.09 8.40 -27.37
C GLN A 29 17.14 7.90 -26.35
N GLY A 30 17.46 6.63 -26.42
CA GLY A 30 18.45 5.97 -25.54
C GLY A 30 17.90 5.44 -24.21
N LEU A 31 16.64 5.65 -23.87
CA LEU A 31 16.00 4.99 -22.73
C LEU A 31 15.23 3.76 -23.22
N PRO A 32 15.23 2.66 -22.44
CA PRO A 32 14.43 1.48 -22.78
C PRO A 32 12.95 1.85 -22.81
N ALA A 33 12.27 1.43 -23.88
CA ALA A 33 10.82 1.49 -23.94
C ALA A 33 10.24 0.54 -22.89
N ALA A 34 9.20 0.98 -22.22
CA ALA A 34 8.50 0.20 -21.21
C ALA A 34 7.00 0.49 -21.33
N ASP A 35 6.18 -0.52 -21.09
CA ASP A 35 4.75 -0.32 -20.94
C ASP A 35 4.44 0.26 -19.55
N PHE A 36 5.15 -0.25 -18.56
CA PHE A 36 5.08 0.19 -17.18
C PHE A 36 6.47 0.35 -16.60
N SER A 37 6.59 1.14 -15.54
CA SER A 37 7.85 1.30 -14.82
C SER A 37 7.61 1.44 -13.33
N VAL A 38 8.54 0.91 -12.54
CA VAL A 38 8.63 1.17 -11.10
C VAL A 38 9.88 1.98 -10.83
N PHE A 39 9.75 3.02 -10.04
CA PHE A 39 10.82 3.89 -9.62
C PHE A 39 11.10 3.66 -8.13
N TYR A 40 12.37 3.51 -7.81
CA TYR A 40 12.86 3.42 -6.43
C TYR A 40 13.77 4.60 -6.16
N HIS A 41 13.38 5.47 -5.26
CA HIS A 41 14.16 6.63 -4.87
C HIS A 41 14.85 6.33 -3.54
N LEU A 42 16.16 6.22 -3.56
CA LEU A 42 16.98 5.87 -2.40
C LEU A 42 17.90 7.04 -2.02
N ILE A 43 18.08 7.23 -0.72
CA ILE A 43 18.94 8.28 -0.16
C ILE A 43 20.09 7.65 0.64
N SER A 44 21.29 8.21 0.42
CA SER A 44 22.46 7.96 1.26
C SER A 44 22.81 9.21 2.04
N ILE A 45 22.66 9.16 3.35
CA ILE A 45 22.99 10.26 4.26
C ILE A 45 24.51 10.50 4.25
N ASP A 46 25.30 9.43 4.33
CA ASP A 46 26.76 9.50 4.36
C ASP A 46 27.39 10.08 3.08
N ARG A 47 26.70 9.95 1.95
CA ARG A 47 27.12 10.51 0.66
C ARG A 47 26.53 11.88 0.39
N ASN A 48 25.48 12.25 1.15
CA ASN A 48 24.64 13.41 0.88
C ASN A 48 24.14 13.43 -0.56
N THR A 49 23.68 12.27 -1.04
CA THR A 49 23.17 12.07 -2.41
C THR A 49 21.99 11.11 -2.41
N ASP A 50 21.21 11.22 -3.45
CA ASP A 50 20.14 10.28 -3.78
C ASP A 50 20.41 9.57 -5.12
N ILE A 51 19.68 8.50 -5.34
CA ILE A 51 19.66 7.75 -6.58
C ILE A 51 18.24 7.32 -6.90
N MET A 52 17.84 7.49 -8.14
CA MET A 52 16.59 6.98 -8.64
C MET A 52 16.85 5.80 -9.59
N LEU A 53 16.33 4.64 -9.24
CA LEU A 53 16.38 3.44 -10.07
C LEU A 53 15.04 3.28 -10.78
N LYS A 54 15.08 3.09 -12.09
CA LYS A 54 13.92 2.78 -12.91
C LYS A 54 13.98 1.31 -13.34
N VAL A 55 12.93 0.56 -13.08
CA VAL A 55 12.72 -0.80 -13.59
C VAL A 55 11.63 -0.73 -14.65
N ALA A 56 11.98 -1.10 -15.87
CA ALA A 56 11.07 -1.17 -17.00
C ALA A 56 10.35 -2.53 -17.01
N LEU A 57 9.03 -2.52 -17.19
CA LEU A 57 8.18 -3.70 -17.21
C LEU A 57 7.38 -3.75 -18.49
N SER A 58 7.13 -4.96 -18.97
CA SER A 58 6.17 -5.24 -20.03
C SER A 58 4.77 -5.45 -19.45
N GLU A 59 3.75 -5.12 -20.19
CA GLU A 59 2.35 -5.39 -19.80
C GLU A 59 2.08 -6.89 -19.58
N ASN A 60 2.84 -7.75 -20.26
CA ASN A 60 2.72 -9.21 -20.12
C ASN A 60 3.47 -9.78 -18.91
N ASP A 61 4.37 -8.99 -18.30
CA ASP A 61 5.14 -9.39 -17.12
C ASP A 61 5.35 -8.18 -16.22
N MET A 62 4.46 -8.04 -15.24
CA MET A 62 4.47 -6.96 -14.26
C MET A 62 4.84 -7.47 -12.86
N HIS A 63 5.72 -8.48 -12.78
CA HIS A 63 6.17 -9.07 -11.53
C HIS A 63 7.52 -8.53 -11.10
N LEU A 64 7.65 -8.23 -9.82
CA LEU A 64 8.85 -7.71 -9.18
C LEU A 64 9.04 -8.39 -7.83
N PRO A 65 10.28 -8.68 -7.41
CA PRO A 65 10.50 -9.12 -6.04
C PRO A 65 10.26 -7.99 -5.05
N THR A 66 9.57 -8.28 -3.95
CA THR A 66 9.40 -7.32 -2.85
C THR A 66 10.72 -6.90 -2.23
N ILE A 67 10.82 -5.63 -1.82
CA ILE A 67 11.94 -5.11 -1.03
C ILE A 67 11.58 -4.84 0.43
N THR A 68 10.43 -5.31 0.91
CA THR A 68 9.95 -5.09 2.29
C THR A 68 10.93 -5.59 3.35
N LYS A 69 11.69 -6.66 3.07
CA LYS A 69 12.75 -7.15 3.97
C LYS A 69 13.95 -6.22 4.06
N LEU A 70 14.17 -5.40 3.04
CA LEU A 70 15.26 -4.41 3.02
C LEU A 70 14.80 -3.06 3.59
N PHE A 71 13.59 -2.66 3.26
CA PHE A 71 12.98 -1.40 3.66
C PHE A 71 11.54 -1.65 4.10
N PRO A 72 11.25 -1.64 5.40
CA PRO A 72 9.90 -1.92 5.92
C PRO A 72 8.81 -0.98 5.37
N ASN A 73 9.14 0.28 5.12
CA ASN A 73 8.21 1.26 4.53
C ASN A 73 7.84 0.94 3.07
N ALA A 74 8.59 0.09 2.37
CA ALA A 74 8.22 -0.40 1.04
C ALA A 74 6.87 -1.14 1.04
N ASN A 75 6.46 -1.70 2.18
CA ASN A 75 5.17 -2.39 2.31
C ASN A 75 4.01 -1.54 1.77
N TRP A 76 3.95 -0.26 2.15
CA TRP A 76 2.87 0.64 1.75
C TRP A 76 2.99 1.08 0.30
N TYR A 77 4.18 1.45 -0.13
CA TYR A 77 4.44 1.86 -1.51
C TYR A 77 4.20 0.73 -2.52
N GLU A 78 4.58 -0.49 -2.19
CA GLU A 78 4.35 -1.66 -3.04
C GLU A 78 2.86 -1.98 -3.14
N ARG A 79 2.10 -1.88 -2.04
CA ARG A 79 0.64 -2.04 -2.03
C ARG A 79 -0.03 -0.98 -2.89
N GLU A 80 0.34 0.29 -2.74
CA GLU A 80 -0.19 1.39 -3.55
C GLU A 80 0.12 1.17 -5.05
N THR A 81 1.35 0.82 -5.38
CA THR A 81 1.78 0.57 -6.76
C THR A 81 1.01 -0.61 -7.38
N TRP A 82 0.85 -1.68 -6.63
CA TRP A 82 0.03 -2.81 -7.06
C TRP A 82 -1.43 -2.39 -7.26
N GLU A 83 -1.99 -1.68 -6.31
CA GLU A 83 -3.39 -1.26 -6.35
C GLU A 83 -3.69 -0.34 -7.53
N MET A 84 -2.83 0.65 -7.77
CA MET A 84 -3.04 1.67 -8.78
C MET A 84 -2.74 1.21 -10.21
N PHE A 85 -1.79 0.30 -10.39
CA PHE A 85 -1.29 -0.11 -11.71
C PHE A 85 -1.38 -1.60 -12.00
N GLY A 86 -1.53 -2.46 -10.99
CA GLY A 86 -1.56 -3.92 -11.13
C GLY A 86 -0.17 -4.58 -11.13
N MET A 87 0.87 -3.86 -10.74
CA MET A 87 2.22 -4.43 -10.62
C MET A 87 2.33 -5.29 -9.37
N THR A 88 2.68 -6.57 -9.52
CA THR A 88 2.71 -7.54 -8.43
C THR A 88 4.10 -7.61 -7.80
N PHE A 89 4.16 -7.64 -6.47
CA PHE A 89 5.40 -7.77 -5.71
C PHE A 89 5.49 -9.14 -5.06
N ASP A 90 6.31 -10.02 -5.65
CA ASP A 90 6.46 -11.39 -5.23
C ASP A 90 7.12 -11.49 -3.85
N GLY A 91 6.46 -12.22 -2.95
CA GLY A 91 6.92 -12.36 -1.57
C GLY A 91 6.55 -11.19 -0.65
N HIS A 92 5.69 -10.27 -1.10
CA HIS A 92 5.11 -9.24 -0.24
C HIS A 92 4.30 -9.89 0.88
N PRO A 93 4.45 -9.46 2.16
CA PRO A 93 3.82 -10.13 3.29
C PRO A 93 2.28 -9.98 3.30
N HIS A 94 1.76 -8.89 2.76
CA HIS A 94 0.33 -8.59 2.80
C HIS A 94 -0.07 -7.64 1.66
N LEU A 95 -0.24 -8.17 0.46
CA LEU A 95 -0.55 -7.39 -0.75
C LEU A 95 -2.05 -7.19 -0.88
N THR A 96 -2.58 -6.18 -0.19
CA THR A 96 -4.01 -5.81 -0.18
C THR A 96 -4.18 -4.34 -0.51
N ARG A 97 -5.41 -3.94 -0.86
CA ARG A 97 -5.73 -2.55 -1.15
C ARG A 97 -5.48 -1.65 0.06
N ILE A 98 -5.11 -0.40 -0.20
CA ILE A 98 -4.79 0.60 0.82
C ILE A 98 -5.54 1.92 0.58
N MET A 99 -5.76 2.30 -0.68
CA MET A 99 -6.39 3.57 -1.05
C MET A 99 -7.85 3.42 -1.44
N MET A 100 -8.18 2.31 -2.12
CA MET A 100 -9.51 2.05 -2.64
C MET A 100 -10.26 1.06 -1.75
N PRO A 101 -11.60 1.07 -1.76
CA PRO A 101 -12.38 0.04 -1.07
C PRO A 101 -11.98 -1.36 -1.51
N GLN A 102 -12.08 -2.34 -0.61
CA GLN A 102 -11.73 -3.74 -0.91
C GLN A 102 -12.55 -4.33 -2.07
N THR A 103 -13.76 -3.82 -2.27
CA THR A 103 -14.67 -4.20 -3.38
C THR A 103 -14.30 -3.58 -4.72
N TRP A 104 -13.34 -2.65 -4.75
CA TRP A 104 -12.96 -1.98 -5.98
C TRP A 104 -12.36 -2.94 -7.00
N THR A 105 -12.78 -2.84 -8.26
CA THR A 105 -12.26 -3.65 -9.37
C THR A 105 -11.37 -2.83 -10.28
N GLY A 106 -10.28 -3.44 -10.75
CA GLY A 106 -9.31 -2.80 -11.66
C GLY A 106 -8.29 -1.91 -10.96
N HIS A 107 -7.55 -1.15 -11.77
CA HIS A 107 -6.39 -0.36 -11.37
C HIS A 107 -6.55 1.09 -11.86
N PRO A 108 -6.93 2.03 -10.98
CA PRO A 108 -7.48 3.32 -11.40
C PRO A 108 -6.47 4.28 -12.05
N LEU A 109 -5.16 4.08 -11.91
CA LEU A 109 -4.16 4.91 -12.57
C LEU A 109 -3.63 4.37 -13.90
N ARG A 110 -4.12 3.21 -14.33
CA ARG A 110 -3.83 2.71 -15.69
C ARG A 110 -4.50 3.59 -16.73
N LYS A 111 -3.83 3.80 -17.86
CA LYS A 111 -4.32 4.66 -18.95
C LYS A 111 -5.51 4.08 -19.70
N ASP A 112 -5.67 2.77 -19.66
CA ASP A 112 -6.83 2.04 -20.19
C ASP A 112 -8.01 1.97 -19.23
N TYR A 113 -7.84 2.42 -17.97
CA TYR A 113 -8.92 2.48 -16.99
C TYR A 113 -9.86 3.65 -17.31
N PRO A 114 -11.18 3.42 -17.41
CA PRO A 114 -12.13 4.48 -17.77
C PRO A 114 -12.12 5.62 -16.75
N ALA A 115 -11.87 6.85 -17.19
CA ALA A 115 -11.81 8.03 -16.33
C ALA A 115 -13.12 8.31 -15.58
N ARG A 116 -14.24 7.81 -16.09
CA ARG A 116 -15.59 7.93 -15.49
C ARG A 116 -16.08 6.65 -14.83
N ALA A 117 -15.25 5.61 -14.67
CA ALA A 117 -15.60 4.39 -13.95
C ALA A 117 -15.67 4.63 -12.43
N THR A 118 -16.40 5.68 -12.07
CA THR A 118 -16.54 6.14 -10.68
C THR A 118 -17.96 5.92 -10.15
N GLU A 119 -18.78 5.20 -10.91
CA GLU A 119 -20.13 4.86 -10.48
C GLU A 119 -20.03 3.77 -9.42
N PHE A 120 -20.17 4.20 -8.18
CA PHE A 120 -20.54 3.32 -7.10
C PHE A 120 -22.01 2.99 -7.19
N ASP A 121 -22.39 1.85 -6.65
CA ASP A 121 -23.76 1.59 -6.29
C ASP A 121 -24.29 2.80 -5.47
N PRO A 122 -25.57 3.18 -5.64
CA PRO A 122 -26.16 4.25 -4.86
C PRO A 122 -25.87 4.05 -3.37
N PHE A 123 -25.47 5.13 -2.69
CA PHE A 123 -25.22 5.06 -1.25
C PHE A 123 -26.53 4.82 -0.51
N GLU A 124 -26.68 3.66 0.08
CA GLU A 124 -27.80 3.31 0.95
C GLU A 124 -27.35 3.27 2.41
N LEU A 125 -27.83 4.21 3.22
CA LEU A 125 -27.44 4.32 4.63
C LEU A 125 -27.70 3.02 5.42
N THR A 126 -28.80 2.33 5.12
CA THR A 126 -29.15 1.07 5.79
C THR A 126 -28.15 -0.04 5.42
N LYS A 127 -27.78 -0.14 4.14
CA LYS A 127 -26.77 -1.09 3.66
C LYS A 127 -25.40 -0.77 4.25
N ALA A 128 -24.98 0.49 4.23
CA ALA A 128 -23.70 0.91 4.81
C ALA A 128 -23.60 0.58 6.31
N LYS A 129 -24.69 0.70 7.08
CA LYS A 129 -24.72 0.29 8.48
C LYS A 129 -24.59 -1.22 8.64
N GLN A 130 -25.31 -1.99 7.82
CA GLN A 130 -25.21 -3.46 7.83
C GLN A 130 -23.82 -3.93 7.43
N ASP A 131 -23.21 -3.32 6.43
CA ASP A 131 -21.84 -3.63 5.99
C ASP A 131 -20.83 -3.36 7.10
N LEU A 132 -20.95 -2.25 7.84
CA LEU A 132 -20.12 -1.93 9.01
C LEU A 132 -20.32 -2.92 10.16
N GLU A 133 -21.56 -3.32 10.44
CA GLU A 133 -21.86 -4.32 11.45
C GLU A 133 -21.29 -5.69 11.04
N MET A 134 -21.43 -6.07 9.79
CA MET A 134 -20.86 -7.31 9.25
C MET A 134 -19.34 -7.29 9.29
N GLU A 135 -18.69 -6.17 8.93
CA GLU A 135 -17.25 -6.01 9.05
C GLU A 135 -16.77 -6.20 10.49
N ALA A 136 -17.46 -5.58 11.45
CA ALA A 136 -17.15 -5.73 12.87
C ALA A 136 -17.29 -7.18 13.37
N LEU A 137 -18.34 -7.90 12.92
CA LEU A 137 -18.60 -9.29 13.29
C LEU A 137 -17.66 -10.29 12.60
N THR A 138 -17.18 -9.96 11.41
CA THR A 138 -16.31 -10.82 10.60
C THR A 138 -14.85 -10.42 10.65
N PHE A 139 -14.48 -9.46 11.51
CA PHE A 139 -13.12 -8.99 11.65
C PHE A 139 -12.15 -10.15 11.94
N LYS A 140 -11.17 -10.28 11.09
CA LYS A 140 -10.07 -11.25 11.25
C LYS A 140 -8.77 -10.48 11.30
N PRO A 141 -8.06 -10.51 12.42
CA PRO A 141 -6.77 -9.81 12.58
C PRO A 141 -5.76 -10.15 11.48
N GLU A 142 -5.79 -11.39 11.01
CA GLU A 142 -4.88 -11.90 9.99
C GLU A 142 -5.06 -11.20 8.64
N ASP A 143 -6.29 -10.78 8.30
CA ASP A 143 -6.60 -10.05 7.06
C ASP A 143 -5.97 -8.66 7.06
N TRP A 144 -5.60 -8.15 8.25
CA TRP A 144 -4.93 -6.86 8.48
C TRP A 144 -3.43 -7.02 8.77
N GLY A 145 -2.90 -8.24 8.64
CA GLY A 145 -1.49 -8.55 8.92
C GLY A 145 -1.14 -8.67 10.40
N MET A 146 -2.14 -8.62 11.29
CA MET A 146 -1.98 -8.83 12.73
C MET A 146 -1.96 -10.32 13.06
N LYS A 147 -1.37 -10.68 14.18
CA LYS A 147 -1.34 -12.06 14.66
C LYS A 147 -2.36 -12.23 15.76
N ARG A 148 -3.13 -13.32 15.74
CA ARG A 148 -3.85 -13.75 16.94
C ARG A 148 -2.84 -14.23 17.98
N GLY A 149 -3.15 -13.94 19.24
CA GLY A 149 -2.42 -14.51 20.35
C GLY A 149 -2.49 -16.04 20.38
N THR A 150 -1.60 -16.64 21.14
CA THR A 150 -1.66 -18.05 21.47
C THR A 150 -2.81 -18.32 22.47
N GLU A 151 -3.16 -19.58 22.72
CA GLU A 151 -4.28 -19.97 23.59
C GLU A 151 -4.31 -19.34 24.99
N ASN A 152 -3.20 -18.70 25.42
CA ASN A 152 -3.05 -18.06 26.71
C ASN A 152 -2.97 -16.52 26.67
N GLU A 153 -3.16 -15.90 25.50
CA GLU A 153 -3.07 -14.46 25.32
C GLU A 153 -4.40 -13.92 24.79
N ASP A 154 -5.16 -13.27 25.65
CA ASP A 154 -6.41 -12.61 25.30
C ASP A 154 -6.13 -11.17 24.82
N PHE A 155 -5.83 -11.01 23.54
CA PHE A 155 -5.68 -9.68 22.96
C PHE A 155 -7.04 -9.02 22.75
N MET A 156 -7.09 -7.73 23.07
CA MET A 156 -8.21 -6.87 22.71
C MET A 156 -7.90 -6.11 21.44
N PHE A 157 -8.86 -6.05 20.51
CA PHE A 157 -8.76 -5.22 19.31
C PHE A 157 -9.62 -3.98 19.47
N LEU A 158 -9.01 -2.81 19.33
CA LEU A 158 -9.68 -1.53 19.49
C LEU A 158 -9.62 -0.74 18.17
N ASN A 159 -10.77 -0.33 17.65
CA ASN A 159 -10.87 0.56 16.52
C ASN A 159 -10.94 2.02 17.00
N LEU A 160 -9.97 2.84 16.59
CA LEU A 160 -9.97 4.29 16.77
C LEU A 160 -10.25 4.97 15.42
N GLY A 161 -11.39 5.61 15.30
CA GLY A 161 -11.83 6.26 14.06
C GLY A 161 -12.83 5.42 13.25
N PRO A 162 -13.20 5.90 12.01
CA PRO A 162 -12.63 7.05 11.28
C PRO A 162 -12.98 8.43 11.82
N ASN A 163 -14.03 8.58 12.62
CA ASN A 163 -14.49 9.84 13.20
C ASN A 163 -14.09 9.94 14.67
N HIS A 164 -12.81 10.04 14.94
CA HIS A 164 -12.30 10.18 16.29
C HIS A 164 -11.95 11.65 16.60
N PRO A 165 -12.29 12.20 17.79
CA PRO A 165 -12.08 13.62 18.11
C PRO A 165 -10.62 14.09 18.06
N SER A 166 -9.67 13.21 18.32
CA SER A 166 -8.23 13.52 18.26
C SER A 166 -7.62 13.41 16.87
N ALA A 167 -8.36 12.89 15.89
CA ALA A 167 -7.91 12.80 14.52
C ALA A 167 -8.34 14.06 13.73
N HIS A 168 -7.40 14.71 13.06
CA HIS A 168 -7.64 15.84 12.18
C HIS A 168 -8.03 15.36 10.77
N GLY A 169 -9.16 14.68 10.65
CA GLY A 169 -9.65 14.10 9.40
C GLY A 169 -10.19 12.68 9.60
N ALA A 170 -10.63 12.03 8.52
CA ALA A 170 -11.09 10.65 8.57
C ALA A 170 -9.89 9.68 8.53
N PHE A 171 -9.64 9.04 9.65
CA PHE A 171 -8.51 8.16 9.86
C PHE A 171 -8.87 7.07 10.87
N ARG A 172 -8.61 5.83 10.54
CA ARG A 172 -8.84 4.69 11.44
C ARG A 172 -7.52 4.03 11.79
N ILE A 173 -7.37 3.69 13.08
CA ILE A 173 -6.28 2.83 13.54
C ILE A 173 -6.91 1.63 14.23
N ILE A 174 -6.48 0.44 13.85
CA ILE A 174 -6.82 -0.80 14.53
C ILE A 174 -5.66 -1.12 15.46
N LEU A 175 -5.91 -1.10 16.76
CA LEU A 175 -4.93 -1.43 17.79
C LEU A 175 -5.13 -2.85 18.29
N GLN A 176 -4.05 -3.57 18.47
CA GLN A 176 -3.99 -4.81 19.22
C GLN A 176 -3.39 -4.51 20.59
N LEU A 177 -4.13 -4.83 21.65
CA LEU A 177 -3.77 -4.54 23.02
C LEU A 177 -3.57 -5.81 23.81
N ASP A 178 -2.54 -5.83 24.66
CA ASP A 178 -2.37 -6.77 25.76
C ASP A 178 -2.55 -5.98 27.07
N GLY A 179 -3.75 -6.07 27.65
CA GLY A 179 -4.14 -5.17 28.74
C GLY A 179 -4.17 -3.71 28.31
N GLU A 180 -3.27 -2.89 28.83
CA GLU A 180 -3.08 -1.47 28.49
C GLU A 180 -1.91 -1.22 27.53
N GLU A 181 -1.16 -2.25 27.16
CA GLU A 181 0.00 -2.14 26.28
C GLU A 181 -0.40 -2.36 24.82
N ILE A 182 0.06 -1.46 23.95
CA ILE A 182 -0.15 -1.62 22.51
C ILE A 182 0.94 -2.54 21.97
N VAL A 183 0.55 -3.74 21.53
CA VAL A 183 1.48 -4.73 20.96
C VAL A 183 1.58 -4.65 19.44
N ASP A 184 0.51 -4.16 18.78
CA ASP A 184 0.52 -3.96 17.34
C ASP A 184 -0.49 -2.88 16.93
N CYS A 185 -0.28 -2.25 15.77
CA CYS A 185 -1.22 -1.29 15.21
C CYS A 185 -1.22 -1.34 13.69
N VAL A 186 -2.42 -1.25 13.12
CA VAL A 186 -2.60 -1.13 11.66
C VAL A 186 -3.40 0.12 11.38
N PRO A 187 -2.81 1.12 10.70
CA PRO A 187 -3.55 2.26 10.20
C PRO A 187 -4.33 1.86 8.93
N ASP A 188 -5.58 2.26 8.91
CA ASP A 188 -6.49 2.11 7.77
C ASP A 188 -6.77 3.51 7.20
N ILE A 189 -6.29 3.74 5.98
CA ILE A 189 -6.30 5.03 5.30
C ILE A 189 -7.17 4.98 4.04
N GLY A 190 -7.30 6.09 3.33
CA GLY A 190 -8.02 6.14 2.05
C GLY A 190 -9.43 6.71 2.15
N TYR A 191 -9.88 7.16 3.32
CA TYR A 191 -11.23 7.70 3.52
C TYR A 191 -11.52 8.98 2.74
N HIS A 192 -10.47 9.72 2.36
CA HIS A 192 -10.57 10.96 1.57
C HIS A 192 -10.05 10.81 0.13
N HIS A 193 -9.69 9.61 -0.29
CA HIS A 193 -9.13 9.38 -1.62
C HIS A 193 -10.14 9.60 -2.75
N ARG A 194 -11.42 9.55 -2.43
CA ARG A 194 -12.53 9.81 -3.34
C ARG A 194 -13.55 10.69 -2.66
N GLY A 195 -13.22 11.93 -2.47
CA GLY A 195 -14.14 12.96 -2.07
C GLY A 195 -15.05 13.45 -3.23
#